data_b36d4d9269f8bf9b5490ad02de11a291
#
_entry.id   b36d4d9269f8bf9b5490ad02de11a291
#
_cell.length_a   1.000
_cell.length_b   1.000
_cell.length_c   1.000
_cell.angle_alpha   90.00
_cell.angle_beta   90.00
_cell.angle_gamma   90.00
#
_symmetry.space_group_name_H-M   'P 1'
#
loop_
_entity.id
_entity.type
_entity.pdbx_description
1 polymer ?
#
loop_
_entity_poly.entity_id
_entity_poly.type
_entity_poly.pdbx_seq_one_letter_code
_entity_poly.pdbx_strand_id
1 'polypeptide(L)'
;RQVERQLTEMGLLNLDEFDRIPEKKHPLLKNLMQLSALNLRKAYRRHSQALPRIASFIGTSNSRELLSDPSGSRRFICVLVEHPIDSTGIDHAQIYAQLKAELENGERYWFSHGEENALRLHNAAFYRICPAGEVLRRYYRAAQPNEKVRPLSLPEIFARLRRLSL
;
A
#
# COMPACT_ATOMS: atom_id res chain seq x y z
N ARG A 1 0.75 3.46 21.86
CA ARG A 1 1.16 4.79 22.40
C ARG A 1 2.52 5.26 21.87
N GLN A 2 3.56 4.45 21.84
CA GLN A 2 4.87 4.86 21.30
C GLN A 2 4.81 5.12 19.79
N VAL A 3 4.21 4.23 19.03
CA VAL A 3 4.02 4.37 17.57
C VAL A 3 3.20 5.62 17.23
N GLU A 4 2.11 5.85 17.94
CA GLU A 4 1.25 7.04 17.74
C GLU A 4 2.02 8.34 17.96
N ARG A 5 2.90 8.37 18.94
CA ARG A 5 3.76 9.52 19.21
C ARG A 5 4.74 9.77 18.07
N GLN A 6 5.38 8.71 17.55
CA GLN A 6 6.29 8.81 16.40
C GLN A 6 5.60 9.40 15.17
N LEU A 7 4.30 9.11 14.96
CA LEU A 7 3.53 9.66 13.85
C LEU A 7 3.38 11.20 13.91
N THR A 8 3.52 11.80 15.10
CA THR A 8 3.39 13.24 15.31
C THR A 8 4.73 13.95 15.53
N GLU A 9 5.82 13.22 15.66
CA GLU A 9 7.15 13.76 15.96
C GLU A 9 8.17 13.51 14.84
N MET A 10 7.97 12.46 14.02
CA MET A 10 8.89 12.07 12.96
C MET A 10 8.31 12.44 11.59
N GLY A 11 9.14 13.00 10.70
CA GLY A 11 8.73 13.32 9.33
C GLY A 11 8.67 12.08 8.43
N LEU A 12 9.52 11.08 8.68
CA LEU A 12 9.59 9.83 7.91
C LEU A 12 9.76 8.64 8.85
N LEU A 13 8.99 7.58 8.62
CA LEU A 13 9.08 6.31 9.32
C LEU A 13 9.45 5.20 8.33
N ASN A 14 10.55 4.52 8.57
CA ASN A 14 10.95 3.35 7.81
C ASN A 14 10.32 2.08 8.38
N LEU A 15 9.61 1.35 7.53
CA LEU A 15 9.04 0.02 7.82
C LEU A 15 9.95 -1.03 7.16
N ASP A 16 11.02 -1.38 7.85
CA ASP A 16 11.94 -2.39 7.37
C ASP A 16 11.26 -3.76 7.30
N GLU A 17 11.61 -4.56 6.28
CA GLU A 17 11.03 -5.88 6.03
C GLU A 17 9.48 -5.88 6.03
N PHE A 18 8.89 -4.99 5.24
CA PHE A 18 7.43 -4.83 5.13
C PHE A 18 6.71 -6.15 4.85
N ASP A 19 7.31 -7.04 4.07
CA ASP A 19 6.80 -8.38 3.76
C ASP A 19 6.64 -9.28 4.99
N ARG A 20 7.35 -9.01 6.08
CA ARG A 20 7.22 -9.74 7.36
C ARG A 20 6.10 -9.21 8.27
N ILE A 21 5.50 -8.07 7.92
CA ILE A 21 4.35 -7.55 8.67
C ILE A 21 3.16 -8.50 8.47
N PRO A 22 2.62 -9.09 9.54
CA PRO A 22 1.47 -9.98 9.42
C PRO A 22 0.28 -9.31 8.74
N GLU A 23 -0.40 -9.99 7.82
CA GLU A 23 -1.54 -9.44 7.07
C GLU A 23 -2.64 -8.86 7.97
N LYS A 24 -2.87 -9.47 9.12
CA LYS A 24 -3.83 -8.96 10.12
C LYS A 24 -3.49 -7.56 10.64
N LYS A 25 -2.26 -7.06 10.46
CA LYS A 25 -1.84 -5.70 10.83
C LYS A 25 -1.95 -4.71 9.69
N HIS A 26 -2.11 -5.16 8.45
CA HIS A 26 -2.24 -4.27 7.28
C HIS A 26 -3.42 -3.29 7.39
N PRO A 27 -4.63 -3.69 7.87
CA PRO A 27 -5.72 -2.74 8.06
C PRO A 27 -5.37 -1.62 9.06
N LEU A 28 -4.67 -1.96 10.15
CA LEU A 28 -4.21 -0.97 11.11
C LEU A 28 -3.23 0.02 10.47
N LEU A 29 -2.26 -0.48 9.71
CA LEU A 29 -1.29 0.37 9.00
C LEU A 29 -1.99 1.30 8.00
N LYS A 30 -2.91 0.78 7.20
CA LYS A 30 -3.72 1.57 6.26
C LYS A 30 -4.52 2.66 6.98
N ASN A 31 -5.05 2.38 8.16
CA ASN A 31 -5.74 3.36 9.00
C ASN A 31 -4.76 4.45 9.49
N LEU A 32 -3.61 4.06 10.02
CA LEU A 32 -2.57 5.01 10.48
C LEU A 32 -2.10 5.94 9.36
N MET A 33 -1.99 5.44 8.13
CA MET A 33 -1.64 6.24 6.95
C MET A 33 -2.71 7.29 6.60
N GLN A 34 -3.95 7.08 6.97
CA GLN A 34 -5.08 7.97 6.64
C GLN A 34 -5.42 8.98 7.73
N LEU A 35 -4.91 8.78 8.95
CA LEU A 35 -5.18 9.72 10.04
C LEU A 35 -4.55 11.07 9.73
N SER A 36 -5.33 12.14 9.80
CA SER A 36 -4.84 13.53 9.71
C SER A 36 -4.30 14.03 11.04
N ALA A 37 -4.88 13.57 12.15
CA ALA A 37 -4.49 13.95 13.50
C ALA A 37 -4.68 12.77 14.46
N LEU A 38 -3.92 12.80 15.55
CA LEU A 38 -3.99 11.82 16.63
C LEU A 38 -4.27 12.51 17.96
N ASN A 39 -5.17 11.95 18.75
CA ASN A 39 -5.46 12.41 20.10
C ASN A 39 -4.49 11.77 21.10
N LEU A 40 -3.43 12.48 21.43
CA LEU A 40 -2.40 12.00 22.34
C LEU A 40 -2.47 12.70 23.70
N ARG A 41 -2.38 11.90 24.76
CA ARG A 41 -2.23 12.43 26.11
C ARG A 41 -0.74 12.42 26.48
N LYS A 42 -0.17 13.60 26.62
CA LYS A 42 1.20 13.76 27.14
C LYS A 42 1.27 13.30 28.61
N ALA A 43 2.44 12.75 29.00
CA ALA A 43 2.68 12.38 30.38
C ALA A 43 2.40 13.60 31.30
N TYR A 44 1.76 13.35 32.45
CA TYR A 44 1.41 14.35 33.46
C TYR A 44 0.34 15.39 33.03
N ARG A 45 -0.27 15.29 31.86
CA ARG A 45 -1.41 16.16 31.47
C ARG A 45 -2.74 15.45 31.67
N ARG A 46 -3.74 16.22 32.15
CA ARG A 46 -5.12 15.67 32.39
C ARG A 46 -5.90 15.48 31.08
N HIS A 47 -5.62 16.28 30.06
CA HIS A 47 -6.36 16.27 28.80
C HIS A 47 -5.52 15.72 27.64
N SER A 48 -6.16 15.04 26.72
CA SER A 48 -5.59 14.68 25.42
C SER A 48 -5.58 15.91 24.50
N GLN A 49 -4.57 16.00 23.68
CA GLN A 49 -4.41 17.05 22.65
C GLN A 49 -4.43 16.40 21.28
N ALA A 50 -5.18 16.98 20.35
CA ALA A 50 -5.10 16.59 18.95
C ALA A 50 -3.79 17.15 18.37
N LEU A 51 -2.95 16.23 17.86
CA LEU A 51 -1.69 16.59 17.21
C LEU A 51 -1.76 16.13 15.74
N PRO A 52 -1.31 16.95 14.79
CA PRO A 52 -1.29 16.56 13.39
C PRO A 52 -0.34 15.38 13.18
N ARG A 53 -0.71 14.46 12.30
CA ARG A 53 0.21 13.45 11.81
C ARG A 53 1.11 14.09 10.75
N ILE A 54 2.42 14.11 11.01
CA ILE A 54 3.42 14.63 10.07
C ILE A 54 4.21 13.52 9.38
N ALA A 55 4.13 12.28 9.89
CA ALA A 55 4.90 11.15 9.37
C ALA A 55 4.45 10.72 7.98
N SER A 56 5.40 10.60 7.07
CA SER A 56 5.32 9.78 5.86
C SER A 56 5.93 8.40 6.13
N PHE A 57 5.64 7.44 5.27
CA PHE A 57 6.13 6.07 5.42
C PHE A 57 6.98 5.69 4.21
N ILE A 58 8.07 5.00 4.46
CA ILE A 58 8.83 4.25 3.47
C ILE A 58 8.94 2.81 3.97
N GLY A 59 8.98 1.86 3.07
CA GLY A 59 9.16 0.46 3.44
C GLY A 59 10.14 -0.24 2.52
N THR A 60 10.88 -1.20 3.06
CA THR A 60 11.75 -2.10 2.31
C THR A 60 11.18 -3.50 2.31
N SER A 61 11.46 -4.29 1.29
CA SER A 61 11.02 -5.66 1.19
C SER A 61 11.93 -6.48 0.31
N ASN A 62 12.14 -7.74 0.67
CA ASN A 62 12.83 -8.73 -0.14
C ASN A 62 11.87 -9.51 -1.05
N SER A 63 10.55 -9.32 -0.91
CA SER A 63 9.54 -9.94 -1.73
C SER A 63 8.93 -8.93 -2.69
N ARG A 64 8.77 -9.32 -3.96
CA ARG A 64 8.02 -8.53 -4.94
C ARG A 64 6.51 -8.58 -4.66
N GLU A 65 6.01 -9.67 -4.11
CA GLU A 65 4.59 -9.88 -3.84
C GLU A 65 4.18 -9.24 -2.51
N LEU A 66 4.03 -7.91 -2.50
CA LEU A 66 3.78 -7.11 -1.31
C LEU A 66 2.31 -6.88 -1.01
N LEU A 67 1.50 -6.80 -2.07
CA LEU A 67 0.13 -6.33 -1.97
C LEU A 67 -0.85 -7.50 -2.03
N SER A 68 -1.77 -7.56 -1.07
CA SER A 68 -2.84 -8.58 -1.03
C SER A 68 -4.22 -8.02 -1.39
N ASP A 69 -4.40 -6.70 -1.30
CA ASP A 69 -5.71 -6.04 -1.46
C ASP A 69 -5.68 -4.96 -2.54
N PRO A 70 -6.30 -5.23 -3.72
CA PRO A 70 -6.37 -4.25 -4.81
C PRO A 70 -7.04 -2.93 -4.44
N SER A 71 -8.02 -2.95 -3.53
CA SER A 71 -8.76 -1.75 -3.14
C SER A 71 -7.91 -0.77 -2.33
N GLY A 72 -6.90 -1.28 -1.62
CA GLY A 72 -6.02 -0.51 -0.75
C GLY A 72 -4.71 -0.05 -1.39
N SER A 73 -4.39 -0.50 -2.59
CA SER A 73 -3.07 -0.31 -3.22
C SER A 73 -2.75 1.13 -3.59
N ARG A 74 -3.75 1.99 -3.78
CA ARG A 74 -3.56 3.43 -4.07
C ARG A 74 -2.77 4.20 -3.00
N ARG A 75 -2.55 3.60 -1.83
CA ARG A 75 -1.76 4.18 -0.73
C ARG A 75 -0.28 3.86 -0.82
N PHE A 76 0.10 2.98 -1.73
CA PHE A 76 1.46 2.49 -1.87
C PHE A 76 1.99 2.88 -3.24
N ILE A 77 3.20 3.41 -3.27
CA ILE A 77 3.99 3.59 -4.48
C ILE A 77 5.05 2.50 -4.42
N CYS A 78 4.84 1.41 -5.18
CA CYS A 78 5.79 0.30 -5.21
C CYS A 78 6.89 0.60 -6.21
N VAL A 79 8.14 0.42 -5.81
CA VAL A 79 9.31 0.61 -6.66
C VAL A 79 10.13 -0.68 -6.65
N LEU A 80 10.44 -1.21 -7.84
CA LEU A 80 11.35 -2.32 -7.99
C LEU A 80 12.77 -1.78 -8.16
N VAL A 81 13.65 -2.13 -7.24
CA VAL A 81 15.06 -1.79 -7.33
C VAL A 81 15.76 -2.92 -8.11
N GLU A 82 16.16 -2.65 -9.35
CA GLU A 82 16.78 -3.63 -10.25
C GLU A 82 18.32 -3.60 -10.19
N HIS A 83 18.87 -2.49 -9.75
CA HIS A 83 20.32 -2.29 -9.68
C HIS A 83 20.74 -1.79 -8.31
N PRO A 84 22.00 -1.98 -7.91
CA PRO A 84 22.53 -1.38 -6.69
C PRO A 84 22.31 0.13 -6.67
N ILE A 85 21.86 0.64 -5.54
CA ILE A 85 21.65 2.08 -5.36
C ILE A 85 22.99 2.72 -5.05
N ASP A 86 23.41 3.67 -5.90
CA ASP A 86 24.55 4.52 -5.60
C ASP A 86 24.07 5.71 -4.74
N SER A 87 24.53 5.74 -3.51
CA SER A 87 24.24 6.82 -2.56
C SER A 87 25.36 7.85 -2.43
N THR A 88 26.40 7.75 -3.27
CA THR A 88 27.54 8.67 -3.24
C THR A 88 27.24 9.95 -4.02
N GLY A 89 27.79 11.07 -3.58
CA GLY A 89 27.70 12.34 -4.30
C GLY A 89 26.34 13.00 -4.32
N ILE A 90 25.39 12.57 -3.48
CA ILE A 90 24.06 13.18 -3.38
C ILE A 90 24.16 14.52 -2.65
N ASP A 91 23.82 15.61 -3.35
CA ASP A 91 23.69 16.94 -2.74
C ASP A 91 22.31 17.09 -2.08
N HIS A 92 22.23 16.70 -0.81
CA HIS A 92 21.01 16.81 -0.03
C HIS A 92 20.50 18.25 0.10
N ALA A 93 21.40 19.23 0.16
CA ALA A 93 21.00 20.64 0.28
C ALA A 93 20.28 21.12 -0.98
N GLN A 94 20.74 20.70 -2.16
CA GLN A 94 20.09 21.01 -3.43
C GLN A 94 18.72 20.34 -3.54
N ILE A 95 18.59 19.07 -3.11
CA ILE A 95 17.30 18.36 -3.09
C ILE A 95 16.30 19.09 -2.21
N TYR A 96 16.68 19.46 -0.99
CA TYR A 96 15.79 20.19 -0.09
C TYR A 96 15.44 21.60 -0.61
N ALA A 97 16.38 22.30 -1.26
CA ALA A 97 16.11 23.58 -1.88
C ALA A 97 15.09 23.47 -3.01
N GLN A 98 15.21 22.43 -3.87
CA GLN A 98 14.25 22.16 -4.92
C GLN A 98 12.87 21.85 -4.35
N LEU A 99 12.75 20.91 -3.40
CA LEU A 99 11.48 20.57 -2.77
C LEU A 99 10.80 21.77 -2.12
N LYS A 100 11.59 22.64 -1.48
CA LYS A 100 11.07 23.88 -0.91
C LYS A 100 10.50 24.82 -1.98
N ALA A 101 11.22 25.01 -3.07
CA ALA A 101 10.77 25.85 -4.18
C ALA A 101 9.49 25.29 -4.84
N GLU A 102 9.39 23.97 -5.03
CA GLU A 102 8.20 23.33 -5.56
C GLU A 102 6.98 23.54 -4.66
N LEU A 103 7.14 23.39 -3.33
CA LEU A 103 6.08 23.66 -2.35
C LEU A 103 5.65 25.13 -2.36
N GLU A 104 6.60 26.08 -2.41
CA GLU A 104 6.34 27.51 -2.47
C GLU A 104 5.62 27.92 -3.76
N ASN A 105 5.89 27.22 -4.88
CA ASN A 105 5.21 27.37 -6.16
C ASN A 105 3.83 26.71 -6.20
N GLY A 106 3.39 26.05 -5.13
CA GLY A 106 2.10 25.41 -5.02
C GLY A 106 2.03 24.06 -5.77
N GLU A 107 3.16 23.38 -5.94
CA GLU A 107 3.18 22.04 -6.53
C GLU A 107 2.26 21.08 -5.78
N ARG A 108 1.54 20.28 -6.52
CA ARG A 108 0.52 19.38 -5.96
C ARG A 108 1.16 18.16 -5.32
N TYR A 109 0.82 17.89 -4.06
CA TYR A 109 1.33 16.75 -3.28
C TYR A 109 0.35 15.57 -3.18
N TRP A 110 -0.71 15.56 -4.00
CA TRP A 110 -1.68 14.46 -4.07
C TRP A 110 -1.88 14.03 -5.52
N PHE A 111 -2.28 12.78 -5.73
CA PHE A 111 -2.61 12.24 -7.04
C PHE A 111 -4.02 12.64 -7.49
N SER A 112 -4.17 12.97 -8.75
CA SER A 112 -5.46 13.03 -9.42
C SER A 112 -6.04 11.63 -9.61
N HIS A 113 -7.33 11.53 -9.91
CA HIS A 113 -7.98 10.24 -10.16
C HIS A 113 -7.34 9.45 -11.32
N GLY A 114 -6.86 10.15 -12.36
CA GLY A 114 -6.12 9.51 -13.47
C GLY A 114 -4.79 8.91 -13.01
N GLU A 115 -4.04 9.64 -12.20
CA GLU A 115 -2.76 9.17 -11.65
C GLU A 115 -2.96 8.03 -10.63
N GLU A 116 -4.02 8.06 -9.81
CA GLU A 116 -4.38 6.93 -8.94
C GLU A 116 -4.66 5.65 -9.76
N ASN A 117 -5.31 5.78 -10.93
CA ASN A 117 -5.54 4.66 -11.83
C ASN A 117 -4.24 4.13 -12.44
N ALA A 118 -3.34 5.03 -12.87
CA ALA A 118 -2.03 4.65 -13.37
C ALA A 118 -1.20 3.94 -12.29
N LEU A 119 -1.20 4.47 -11.07
CA LEU A 119 -0.56 3.84 -9.91
C LEU A 119 -1.12 2.45 -9.61
N ARG A 120 -2.44 2.28 -9.71
CA ARG A 120 -3.07 0.97 -9.52
C ARG A 120 -2.63 -0.05 -10.57
N LEU A 121 -2.50 0.37 -11.83
CA LEU A 121 -1.99 -0.49 -12.90
C LEU A 121 -0.53 -0.86 -12.68
N HIS A 122 0.30 0.12 -12.31
CA HIS A 122 1.70 -0.11 -11.94
C HIS A 122 1.83 -1.11 -10.79
N ASN A 123 1.03 -0.92 -9.73
CA ASN A 123 1.04 -1.78 -8.56
C ASN A 123 0.53 -3.21 -8.83
N ALA A 124 -0.12 -3.46 -9.97
CA ALA A 124 -0.58 -4.79 -10.34
C ALA A 124 0.55 -5.83 -10.39
N ALA A 125 1.77 -5.40 -10.71
CA ALA A 125 2.96 -6.25 -10.73
C ALA A 125 3.44 -6.71 -9.33
N PHE A 126 2.92 -6.10 -8.27
CA PHE A 126 3.32 -6.36 -6.88
C PHE A 126 2.23 -7.07 -6.06
N TYR A 127 1.16 -7.52 -6.70
CA TYR A 127 0.15 -8.31 -6.01
C TYR A 127 0.60 -9.74 -5.83
N ARG A 128 0.27 -10.29 -4.66
CA ARG A 128 0.37 -11.73 -4.43
C ARG A 128 -0.49 -12.47 -5.43
N ILE A 129 0.12 -13.40 -6.10
CA ILE A 129 -0.56 -14.35 -6.95
C ILE A 129 -1.30 -15.33 -6.04
N CYS A 130 -2.62 -15.39 -6.17
CA CYS A 130 -3.42 -16.42 -5.53
C CYS A 130 -3.50 -17.65 -6.46
N PRO A 131 -2.80 -18.76 -6.17
CA PRO A 131 -2.78 -19.91 -7.07
C PRO A 131 -4.19 -20.43 -7.39
N ALA A 132 -5.08 -20.48 -6.39
CA ALA A 132 -6.48 -20.84 -6.60
C ALA A 132 -7.21 -19.87 -7.54
N GLY A 133 -6.91 -18.59 -7.44
CA GLY A 133 -7.45 -17.55 -8.32
C GLY A 133 -6.95 -17.67 -9.76
N GLU A 134 -5.70 -18.06 -9.97
CA GLU A 134 -5.17 -18.33 -11.31
C GLU A 134 -5.80 -19.55 -11.94
N VAL A 135 -5.90 -20.65 -11.19
CA VAL A 135 -6.59 -21.85 -11.65
C VAL A 135 -8.04 -21.51 -11.99
N LEU A 136 -8.73 -20.73 -11.15
CA LEU A 136 -10.09 -20.28 -11.44
C LEU A 136 -10.15 -19.50 -12.76
N ARG A 137 -9.32 -18.51 -12.99
CA ARG A 137 -9.31 -17.69 -14.21
C ARG A 137 -8.95 -18.49 -15.46
N ARG A 138 -8.14 -19.53 -15.32
CA ARG A 138 -7.77 -20.42 -16.43
C ARG A 138 -8.95 -21.23 -16.95
N TYR A 139 -9.87 -21.64 -16.07
CA TYR A 139 -10.99 -22.53 -16.41
C TYR A 139 -12.35 -21.84 -16.42
N TYR A 140 -12.44 -20.62 -15.88
CA TYR A 140 -13.70 -19.88 -15.80
C TYR A 140 -13.49 -18.42 -16.21
N ARG A 141 -14.48 -17.87 -16.87
CA ARG A 141 -14.60 -16.45 -17.17
C ARG A 141 -15.96 -15.92 -16.71
N ALA A 142 -16.07 -14.62 -16.55
CA ALA A 142 -17.38 -14.02 -16.32
C ALA A 142 -18.28 -14.21 -17.54
N ALA A 143 -19.57 -14.47 -17.27
CA ALA A 143 -20.57 -14.57 -18.32
C ALA A 143 -20.79 -13.21 -19.00
N GLN A 144 -21.06 -13.24 -20.30
CA GLN A 144 -21.46 -12.04 -21.03
C GLN A 144 -22.97 -11.77 -20.83
N PRO A 145 -23.43 -10.51 -20.93
CA PRO A 145 -24.80 -10.13 -20.57
C PRO A 145 -25.90 -10.95 -21.24
N ASN A 146 -25.67 -11.50 -22.42
CA ASN A 146 -26.67 -12.27 -23.20
C ASN A 146 -26.37 -13.78 -23.24
N GLU A 147 -25.47 -14.27 -22.41
CA GLU A 147 -25.05 -15.66 -22.41
C GLU A 147 -25.90 -16.48 -21.45
N LYS A 148 -26.50 -17.57 -21.94
CA LYS A 148 -27.18 -18.53 -21.06
C LYS A 148 -26.14 -19.31 -20.29
N VAL A 149 -26.01 -19.04 -19.01
CA VAL A 149 -25.06 -19.72 -18.13
C VAL A 149 -25.77 -20.48 -17.03
N ARG A 150 -25.19 -21.59 -16.62
CA ARG A 150 -25.60 -22.27 -15.40
C ARG A 150 -24.87 -21.65 -14.24
N PRO A 151 -25.57 -21.07 -13.24
CA PRO A 151 -24.93 -20.60 -12.03
C PRO A 151 -24.28 -21.77 -11.29
N LEU A 152 -23.04 -21.57 -10.84
CA LEU A 152 -22.31 -22.54 -10.03
C LEU A 152 -22.14 -21.97 -8.63
N SER A 153 -22.36 -22.81 -7.65
CA SER A 153 -22.05 -22.46 -6.25
C SER A 153 -20.53 -22.54 -5.99
N LEU A 154 -20.06 -21.86 -4.97
CA LEU A 154 -18.65 -21.93 -4.55
C LEU A 154 -18.17 -23.37 -4.29
N PRO A 155 -18.91 -24.25 -3.59
CA PRO A 155 -18.53 -25.64 -3.40
C PRO A 155 -18.39 -26.42 -4.71
N GLU A 156 -19.29 -26.19 -5.68
CA GLU A 156 -19.21 -26.84 -7.00
C GLU A 156 -17.97 -26.41 -7.78
N ILE A 157 -17.66 -25.10 -7.77
CA ILE A 157 -16.44 -24.56 -8.39
C ILE A 157 -15.22 -25.19 -7.73
N PHE A 158 -15.17 -25.22 -6.41
CA PHE A 158 -14.03 -25.77 -5.65
C PHE A 158 -13.84 -27.26 -5.92
N ALA A 159 -14.91 -28.06 -5.95
CA ALA A 159 -14.85 -29.49 -6.27
C ALA A 159 -14.32 -29.74 -7.68
N ARG A 160 -14.68 -28.89 -8.65
CA ARG A 160 -14.16 -29.01 -10.03
C ARG A 160 -12.69 -28.61 -10.12
N LEU A 161 -12.29 -27.50 -9.50
CA LEU A 161 -10.91 -27.04 -9.51
C LEU A 161 -9.96 -28.07 -8.86
N ARG A 162 -10.41 -28.71 -7.77
CA ARG A 162 -9.63 -29.78 -7.12
C ARG A 162 -9.39 -30.99 -8.02
N ARG A 163 -10.31 -31.30 -8.95
CA ARG A 163 -10.14 -32.39 -9.92
C ARG A 163 -9.24 -32.04 -11.09
N LEU A 164 -9.07 -30.72 -11.36
CA LEU A 164 -8.27 -30.23 -12.48
C LEU A 164 -6.84 -29.90 -12.07
N SER A 165 -6.56 -29.79 -10.76
CA SER A 165 -5.23 -29.50 -10.21
C SER A 165 -4.47 -30.75 -9.75
N LEU A 166 -5.03 -31.95 -9.96
CA LEU A 166 -4.40 -33.26 -9.83
C LEU A 166 -4.06 -33.77 -11.22
#